data_700f9fa1027853fc8c2aeab6d6dac296
#
_entry.id   700f9fa1027853fc8c2aeab6d6dac296
#
_cell.length_a   1.000
_cell.length_b   1.000
_cell.length_c   1.000
_cell.angle_alpha   90.00
_cell.angle_beta   90.00
_cell.angle_gamma   90.00
#
_symmetry.space_group_name_H-M   'P 1'
#
loop_
_entity.id
_entity.type
_entity.pdbx_description
1 polymer ?
#
loop_
_entity_poly.entity_id
_entity_poly.type
_entity_poly.pdbx_seq_one_letter_code
_entity_poly.pdbx_strand_id
1 'polypeptide(L)'
;MDKWLTSNLVSGSVVGVDPHTITREEWTPLQTALSKAKMQLMAVDKNLVDLARFQLKDLPPERPHNNIMHLPIEYTGKTSGQKIKELRDKMAEKNVSALVITALDEVAYTLNLRGSDINYNPVFFSYLVITPTSVVLFWNDGKIPQDIRDILMEEGVDLEGRPYEEITDALTKIARELSENGDGEHSIWLSNEASEAIHRAASGEGDLKKPLNLVSEMSPVALAKLVKNSVELEGFRQCHIRDGVAVVRFFKWLHDQIDGGTAVTEVQAADKLLEFRKEEKYFMGPSFETIPGAGENGAIIHYSPSRDGPQREIRANDMFLLDSGGQYK
;
A
#
# COMPACT_ATOMS: atom_id res chain seq x y z
N MET A 1 23.16 -2.27 6.19
CA MET A 1 23.58 -0.96 5.63
C MET A 1 24.49 -0.22 6.62
N ASP A 2 24.08 0.02 7.86
CA ASP A 2 24.80 0.73 8.92
C ASP A 2 26.24 0.26 9.15
N LYS A 3 26.44 -1.07 9.29
CA LYS A 3 27.78 -1.68 9.46
C LYS A 3 28.72 -1.39 8.28
N TRP A 4 28.18 -1.43 7.06
CA TRP A 4 29.00 -1.14 5.88
C TRP A 4 29.42 0.33 5.85
N LEU A 5 28.49 1.25 6.09
CA LEU A 5 28.76 2.69 6.12
C LEU A 5 29.80 3.03 7.19
N THR A 6 29.61 2.54 8.42
CA THR A 6 30.51 2.85 9.55
C THR A 6 31.90 2.23 9.40
N SER A 7 32.06 1.18 8.59
CA SER A 7 33.34 0.53 8.33
C SER A 7 34.08 1.11 7.11
N ASN A 8 33.39 1.76 6.18
CA ASN A 8 33.98 2.23 4.93
C ASN A 8 34.09 3.76 4.82
N LEU A 9 33.37 4.51 5.65
CA LEU A 9 33.44 5.96 5.67
C LEU A 9 34.31 6.47 6.84
N VAL A 10 34.89 7.65 6.66
CA VAL A 10 35.70 8.29 7.71
C VAL A 10 34.82 9.08 8.70
N SER A 11 35.32 9.24 9.93
CA SER A 11 34.68 10.11 10.93
C SER A 11 34.46 11.53 10.38
N GLY A 12 33.30 12.10 10.61
CA GLY A 12 32.90 13.41 10.06
C GLY A 12 32.16 13.33 8.74
N SER A 13 32.05 12.13 8.12
CA SER A 13 31.27 11.96 6.89
C SER A 13 29.78 12.27 7.12
N VAL A 14 29.14 12.80 6.06
CA VAL A 14 27.70 13.03 6.00
C VAL A 14 27.08 12.04 5.01
N VAL A 15 26.12 11.27 5.46
CA VAL A 15 25.34 10.34 4.64
C VAL A 15 23.99 10.99 4.35
N GLY A 16 23.72 11.21 3.06
CA GLY A 16 22.43 11.78 2.63
C GLY A 16 21.46 10.69 2.21
N VAL A 17 20.17 10.87 2.52
CA VAL A 17 19.08 10.02 2.06
C VAL A 17 17.83 10.85 1.80
N ASP A 18 17.06 10.48 0.78
CA ASP A 18 15.75 11.07 0.51
C ASP A 18 14.76 10.65 1.62
N PRO A 19 14.22 11.58 2.42
CA PRO A 19 13.35 11.27 3.55
C PRO A 19 11.99 10.68 3.12
N HIS A 20 11.60 10.76 1.85
CA HIS A 20 10.38 10.16 1.32
C HIS A 20 10.55 8.66 1.06
N THR A 21 11.77 8.17 0.93
CA THR A 21 12.08 6.78 0.54
C THR A 21 12.59 5.91 1.69
N ILE A 22 12.65 6.44 2.89
CA ILE A 22 13.06 5.72 4.11
C ILE A 22 11.98 5.88 5.18
N THR A 23 11.67 4.80 5.90
CA THR A 23 10.73 4.86 7.01
C THR A 23 11.38 5.46 8.26
N ARG A 24 10.55 5.96 9.19
CA ARG A 24 11.05 6.41 10.51
C ARG A 24 11.74 5.28 11.27
N GLU A 25 11.21 4.07 11.14
CA GLU A 25 11.76 2.88 11.77
C GLU A 25 13.17 2.54 11.27
N GLU A 26 13.46 2.77 9.99
CA GLU A 26 14.79 2.58 9.40
C GLU A 26 15.72 3.77 9.66
N TRP A 27 15.19 4.99 9.62
CA TRP A 27 15.95 6.22 9.86
C TRP A 27 16.59 6.23 11.24
N THR A 28 15.82 5.94 12.29
CA THR A 28 16.25 6.11 13.68
C THR A 28 17.46 5.23 14.06
N PRO A 29 17.48 3.91 13.74
CA PRO A 29 18.65 3.08 13.98
C PRO A 29 19.86 3.49 13.16
N LEU A 30 19.64 3.87 11.90
CA LEU A 30 20.72 4.32 11.00
C LEU A 30 21.38 5.61 11.54
N GLN A 31 20.56 6.60 11.92
CA GLN A 31 21.04 7.85 12.52
C GLN A 31 21.84 7.57 13.80
N THR A 32 21.34 6.67 14.66
CA THR A 32 22.00 6.28 15.90
C THR A 32 23.37 5.62 15.64
N ALA A 33 23.44 4.70 14.68
CA ALA A 33 24.67 4.00 14.31
C ALA A 33 25.72 4.97 13.74
N LEU A 34 25.32 5.85 12.83
CA LEU A 34 26.20 6.86 12.25
C LEU A 34 26.69 7.86 13.29
N SER A 35 25.83 8.34 14.18
CA SER A 35 26.20 9.25 15.26
C SER A 35 27.23 8.66 16.22
N LYS A 36 27.11 7.37 16.56
CA LYS A 36 28.10 6.65 17.36
C LYS A 36 29.47 6.58 16.67
N ALA A 37 29.48 6.52 15.34
CA ALA A 37 30.70 6.53 14.54
C ALA A 37 31.19 7.98 14.21
N LYS A 38 30.61 8.99 14.85
CA LYS A 38 30.90 10.43 14.61
C LYS A 38 30.64 10.84 13.15
N MET A 39 29.59 10.30 12.56
CA MET A 39 29.06 10.62 11.24
C MET A 39 27.68 11.22 11.37
N GLN A 40 27.17 11.87 10.32
CA GLN A 40 25.84 12.47 10.30
C GLN A 40 24.94 11.80 9.26
N LEU A 41 23.67 11.64 9.59
CA LEU A 41 22.60 11.32 8.62
C LEU A 41 21.85 12.61 8.29
N MET A 42 21.70 12.90 7.01
CA MET A 42 21.05 14.12 6.53
C MET A 42 19.94 13.80 5.55
N ALA A 43 18.79 14.45 5.71
CA ALA A 43 17.74 14.42 4.70
C ALA A 43 18.17 15.24 3.48
N VAL A 44 17.92 14.69 2.29
CA VAL A 44 18.22 15.33 1.00
C VAL A 44 16.89 15.59 0.30
N ASP A 45 16.53 16.84 0.10
CA ASP A 45 15.24 17.28 -0.45
C ASP A 45 15.02 16.84 -1.92
N LYS A 46 16.09 16.58 -2.64
CA LYS A 46 16.01 16.14 -4.04
C LYS A 46 16.57 14.73 -4.18
N ASN A 47 15.75 13.81 -4.67
CA ASN A 47 16.19 12.46 -4.96
C ASN A 47 17.32 12.47 -6.01
N LEU A 48 18.50 11.93 -5.66
CA LEU A 48 19.66 11.95 -6.54
C LEU A 48 19.51 11.02 -7.75
N VAL A 49 18.70 9.97 -7.63
CA VAL A 49 18.39 9.06 -8.75
C VAL A 49 17.54 9.80 -9.78
N ASP A 50 16.52 10.53 -9.33
CA ASP A 50 15.68 11.34 -10.22
C ASP A 50 16.49 12.44 -10.91
N LEU A 51 17.40 13.10 -10.19
CA LEU A 51 18.32 14.08 -10.78
C LEU A 51 19.22 13.45 -11.85
N ALA A 52 19.77 12.27 -11.60
CA ALA A 52 20.58 11.55 -12.56
C ALA A 52 19.77 11.13 -13.80
N ARG A 53 18.54 10.60 -13.61
CA ARG A 53 17.62 10.27 -14.70
C ARG A 53 17.27 11.49 -15.55
N PHE A 54 17.00 12.62 -14.92
CA PHE A 54 16.73 13.87 -15.62
C PHE A 54 17.91 14.30 -16.52
N GLN A 55 19.15 14.20 -16.00
CA GLN A 55 20.35 14.50 -16.78
C GLN A 55 20.55 13.53 -17.96
N LEU A 56 20.20 12.26 -17.76
CA LEU A 56 20.29 11.23 -18.80
C LEU A 56 19.12 11.28 -19.81
N LYS A 57 18.15 12.16 -19.61
CA LYS A 57 16.89 12.25 -20.39
C LYS A 57 16.04 10.97 -20.30
N ASP A 58 16.24 10.19 -19.26
CA ASP A 58 15.42 9.03 -18.90
C ASP A 58 14.46 9.45 -17.77
N LEU A 59 13.42 10.19 -18.12
CA LEU A 59 12.46 10.69 -17.13
C LEU A 59 11.73 9.52 -16.44
N PRO A 60 11.46 9.61 -15.13
CA PRO A 60 10.62 8.64 -14.46
C PRO A 60 9.22 8.63 -15.09
N PRO A 61 8.55 7.49 -15.15
CA PRO A 61 7.16 7.46 -15.60
C PRO A 61 6.30 8.32 -14.69
N GLU A 62 5.26 8.91 -15.26
CA GLU A 62 4.25 9.61 -14.47
C GLU A 62 3.58 8.65 -13.49
N ARG A 63 3.20 9.16 -12.31
CA ARG A 63 2.42 8.37 -11.35
C ARG A 63 1.09 7.97 -11.99
N PRO A 64 0.64 6.71 -11.87
CA PRO A 64 -0.68 6.31 -12.33
C PRO A 64 -1.80 7.15 -11.68
N HIS A 65 -2.82 7.46 -12.48
CA HIS A 65 -4.00 8.24 -12.07
C HIS A 65 -5.28 7.50 -12.47
N ASN A 66 -5.39 6.25 -12.02
CA ASN A 66 -6.54 5.42 -12.37
C ASN A 66 -7.79 5.82 -11.57
N ASN A 67 -8.96 5.48 -12.11
CA ASN A 67 -10.22 5.75 -11.43
C ASN A 67 -10.31 4.97 -10.11
N ILE A 68 -10.91 5.61 -9.13
CA ILE A 68 -11.32 4.97 -7.88
C ILE A 68 -12.79 4.55 -7.97
N MET A 69 -13.16 3.50 -7.23
CA MET A 69 -14.53 3.00 -7.13
C MET A 69 -14.91 2.77 -5.66
N HIS A 70 -16.16 2.99 -5.33
CA HIS A 70 -16.69 2.64 -4.01
C HIS A 70 -17.08 1.16 -3.95
N LEU A 71 -16.74 0.51 -2.83
CA LEU A 71 -17.16 -0.86 -2.53
C LEU A 71 -18.36 -0.83 -1.57
N PRO A 72 -19.56 -1.23 -2.01
CA PRO A 72 -20.79 -1.15 -1.23
C PRO A 72 -20.75 -1.94 0.09
N ILE A 73 -21.62 -1.55 1.03
CA ILE A 73 -21.72 -2.13 2.38
C ILE A 73 -21.99 -3.64 2.36
N GLU A 74 -22.63 -4.15 1.32
CA GLU A 74 -22.89 -5.60 1.13
C GLU A 74 -21.60 -6.43 1.04
N TYR A 75 -20.46 -5.80 0.70
CA TYR A 75 -19.13 -6.43 0.66
C TYR A 75 -18.26 -6.04 1.85
N THR A 76 -18.46 -4.84 2.41
CA THR A 76 -17.59 -4.29 3.47
C THR A 76 -18.15 -4.49 4.88
N GLY A 77 -19.46 -4.70 5.02
CA GLY A 77 -20.15 -4.89 6.29
C GLY A 77 -20.21 -3.68 7.22
N LYS A 78 -19.46 -2.61 6.91
CA LYS A 78 -19.46 -1.33 7.62
C LYS A 78 -19.33 -0.18 6.63
N THR A 79 -20.05 0.91 6.87
CA THR A 79 -19.89 2.15 6.12
C THR A 79 -18.57 2.85 6.48
N SER A 80 -18.11 3.74 5.61
CA SER A 80 -16.93 4.59 5.89
C SER A 80 -17.15 5.46 7.11
N GLY A 81 -18.37 6.00 7.30
CA GLY A 81 -18.73 6.79 8.47
C GLY A 81 -18.63 6.02 9.78
N GLN A 82 -19.05 4.74 9.80
CA GLN A 82 -18.89 3.87 10.96
C GLN A 82 -17.42 3.63 11.29
N LYS A 83 -16.60 3.34 10.28
CA LYS A 83 -15.15 3.11 10.46
C LYS A 83 -14.44 4.37 10.97
N ILE A 84 -14.75 5.54 10.40
CA ILE A 84 -14.18 6.82 10.84
C ILE A 84 -14.60 7.17 12.27
N LYS A 85 -15.87 6.88 12.64
CA LYS A 85 -16.31 7.06 14.02
C LYS A 85 -15.51 6.19 14.99
N GLU A 86 -15.32 4.91 14.69
CA GLU A 86 -14.52 3.99 15.51
C GLU A 86 -13.06 4.47 15.64
N LEU A 87 -12.47 5.04 14.58
CA LEU A 87 -11.14 5.63 14.61
C LEU A 87 -11.09 6.89 15.49
N ARG A 88 -12.10 7.77 15.39
CA ARG A 88 -12.20 8.95 16.27
C ARG A 88 -12.36 8.58 17.74
N ASP A 89 -13.11 7.52 18.04
CA ASP A 89 -13.24 7.00 19.42
C ASP A 89 -11.85 6.56 19.94
N LYS A 90 -11.04 5.84 19.13
CA LYS A 90 -9.66 5.47 19.49
C LYS A 90 -8.71 6.67 19.60
N MET A 91 -8.89 7.69 18.76
CA MET A 91 -8.13 8.93 18.87
C MET A 91 -8.42 9.64 20.19
N ALA A 92 -9.67 9.68 20.61
CA ALA A 92 -10.08 10.25 21.89
C ALA A 92 -9.50 9.46 23.08
N GLU A 93 -9.52 8.12 23.04
CA GLU A 93 -8.92 7.26 24.08
C GLU A 93 -7.42 7.52 24.25
N LYS A 94 -6.70 7.82 23.17
CA LYS A 94 -5.26 8.13 23.18
C LYS A 94 -4.94 9.62 23.34
N ASN A 95 -5.97 10.47 23.43
CA ASN A 95 -5.80 11.93 23.47
C ASN A 95 -4.97 12.48 22.30
N VAL A 96 -5.25 12.00 21.07
CA VAL A 96 -4.59 12.48 19.85
C VAL A 96 -5.51 13.37 19.03
N SER A 97 -4.94 14.43 18.47
CA SER A 97 -5.66 15.48 17.74
C SER A 97 -5.81 15.19 16.25
N ALA A 98 -4.94 14.35 15.69
CA ALA A 98 -5.01 13.89 14.31
C ALA A 98 -4.48 12.47 14.16
N LEU A 99 -5.05 11.72 13.23
CA LEU A 99 -4.57 10.41 12.78
C LEU A 99 -4.16 10.54 11.30
N VAL A 100 -2.91 10.15 11.00
CA VAL A 100 -2.35 10.15 9.64
C VAL A 100 -2.21 8.72 9.17
N ILE A 101 -2.90 8.37 8.10
CA ILE A 101 -2.88 7.04 7.47
C ILE A 101 -2.09 7.15 6.17
N THR A 102 -1.00 6.39 6.06
CA THR A 102 -0.08 6.42 4.92
C THR A 102 -0.10 5.13 4.11
N ALA A 103 -0.54 4.01 4.69
CA ALA A 103 -0.65 2.74 4.00
C ALA A 103 -1.86 2.76 3.03
N LEU A 104 -1.62 2.48 1.76
CA LEU A 104 -2.62 2.62 0.70
C LEU A 104 -3.85 1.72 0.91
N ASP A 105 -3.62 0.51 1.39
CA ASP A 105 -4.67 -0.47 1.70
C ASP A 105 -5.50 -0.08 2.93
N GLU A 106 -4.90 0.66 3.88
CA GLU A 106 -5.62 1.21 5.03
C GLU A 106 -6.50 2.41 4.63
N VAL A 107 -6.03 3.28 3.73
CA VAL A 107 -6.85 4.34 3.16
C VAL A 107 -8.04 3.74 2.40
N ALA A 108 -7.77 2.76 1.52
CA ALA A 108 -8.78 2.05 0.76
C ALA A 108 -9.81 1.35 1.66
N TYR A 109 -9.36 0.70 2.74
CA TYR A 109 -10.24 0.06 3.73
C TYR A 109 -11.10 1.07 4.48
N THR A 110 -10.51 2.16 4.96
CA THR A 110 -11.21 3.17 5.79
C THR A 110 -12.34 3.84 5.01
N LEU A 111 -12.10 4.19 3.75
CA LEU A 111 -13.06 4.87 2.90
C LEU A 111 -13.91 3.93 2.04
N ASN A 112 -13.77 2.61 2.17
CA ASN A 112 -14.40 1.62 1.29
C ASN A 112 -14.14 1.89 -0.20
N LEU A 113 -12.98 2.44 -0.53
CA LEU A 113 -12.57 2.75 -1.90
C LEU A 113 -11.59 1.71 -2.43
N ARG A 114 -11.61 1.51 -3.73
CA ARG A 114 -10.64 0.68 -4.44
C ARG A 114 -10.12 1.45 -5.65
N GLY A 115 -8.88 1.19 -6.02
CA GLY A 115 -8.24 1.73 -7.21
C GLY A 115 -7.45 0.66 -7.95
N SER A 116 -6.60 1.07 -8.88
CA SER A 116 -5.78 0.17 -9.70
C SER A 116 -4.42 0.78 -10.05
N ASP A 117 -3.91 1.67 -9.20
CA ASP A 117 -2.62 2.35 -9.46
C ASP A 117 -1.42 1.42 -9.31
N ILE A 118 -1.56 0.35 -8.54
CA ILE A 118 -0.53 -0.67 -8.36
C ILE A 118 -1.03 -1.99 -8.95
N ASN A 119 -0.24 -2.58 -9.85
CA ASN A 119 -0.57 -3.86 -10.45
C ASN A 119 -0.91 -4.90 -9.38
N TYR A 120 -1.99 -5.66 -9.61
CA TYR A 120 -2.47 -6.72 -8.71
C TYR A 120 -3.03 -6.25 -7.36
N ASN A 121 -2.92 -4.98 -7.01
CA ASN A 121 -3.42 -4.43 -5.75
C ASN A 121 -4.60 -3.47 -6.01
N PRO A 122 -5.72 -3.62 -5.30
CA PRO A 122 -6.89 -2.77 -5.48
C PRO A 122 -6.77 -1.45 -4.69
N VAL A 123 -5.63 -0.77 -4.83
CA VAL A 123 -5.28 0.46 -4.10
C VAL A 123 -4.96 1.61 -5.05
N PHE A 124 -4.86 2.80 -4.52
CA PHE A 124 -4.54 4.02 -5.24
C PHE A 124 -3.60 4.88 -4.40
N PHE A 125 -2.72 5.66 -5.04
CA PHE A 125 -1.78 6.53 -4.33
C PHE A 125 -2.52 7.61 -3.55
N SER A 126 -2.44 7.54 -2.22
CA SER A 126 -3.19 8.42 -1.34
C SER A 126 -2.60 8.51 0.06
N TYR A 127 -2.95 9.59 0.76
CA TYR A 127 -2.85 9.70 2.22
C TYR A 127 -4.21 10.11 2.76
N LEU A 128 -4.49 9.76 4.01
CA LEU A 128 -5.72 10.16 4.68
C LEU A 128 -5.38 10.79 6.04
N VAL A 129 -5.92 11.96 6.29
CA VAL A 129 -5.80 12.64 7.58
C VAL A 129 -7.19 12.76 8.20
N ILE A 130 -7.35 12.24 9.41
CA ILE A 130 -8.58 12.29 10.18
C ILE A 130 -8.35 13.15 11.42
N THR A 131 -9.21 14.14 11.62
CA THR A 131 -9.31 14.90 12.87
C THR A 131 -10.66 14.65 13.54
N PRO A 132 -10.93 15.15 14.74
CA PRO A 132 -12.25 15.05 15.34
C PRO A 132 -13.40 15.58 14.46
N THR A 133 -13.11 16.57 13.60
CA THR A 133 -14.12 17.28 12.80
C THR A 133 -13.97 17.16 11.30
N SER A 134 -12.82 16.73 10.78
CA SER A 134 -12.55 16.68 9.33
C SER A 134 -12.00 15.33 8.89
N VAL A 135 -12.14 15.06 7.59
CA VAL A 135 -11.53 13.92 6.89
C VAL A 135 -10.99 14.44 5.57
N VAL A 136 -9.68 14.35 5.39
CA VAL A 136 -8.98 14.91 4.21
C VAL A 136 -8.24 13.80 3.48
N LEU A 137 -8.60 13.59 2.22
CA LEU A 137 -7.94 12.64 1.32
C LEU A 137 -6.97 13.41 0.42
N PHE A 138 -5.69 13.07 0.50
CA PHE A 138 -4.66 13.53 -0.43
C PHE A 138 -4.52 12.50 -1.54
N TRP A 139 -4.95 12.87 -2.74
CA TRP A 139 -5.04 11.95 -3.86
C TRP A 139 -4.99 12.71 -5.18
N ASN A 140 -4.18 12.25 -6.13
CA ASN A 140 -4.07 12.80 -7.46
C ASN A 140 -4.06 14.34 -7.47
N ASP A 141 -4.97 14.99 -8.19
CA ASP A 141 -5.16 16.45 -8.21
C ASP A 141 -6.13 16.97 -7.14
N GLY A 142 -6.60 16.10 -6.25
CA GLY A 142 -7.52 16.42 -5.16
C GLY A 142 -9.00 16.39 -5.55
N LYS A 143 -9.34 16.15 -6.81
CA LYS A 143 -10.74 16.13 -7.26
C LYS A 143 -11.38 14.77 -7.03
N ILE A 144 -12.23 14.68 -6.03
CA ILE A 144 -12.99 13.47 -5.75
C ILE A 144 -14.18 13.39 -6.73
N PRO A 145 -14.38 12.25 -7.42
CA PRO A 145 -15.56 12.03 -8.28
C PRO A 145 -16.86 12.30 -7.53
N GLN A 146 -17.82 12.92 -8.20
CA GLN A 146 -19.05 13.38 -7.55
C GLN A 146 -19.89 12.24 -6.97
N ASP A 147 -19.98 11.14 -7.69
CA ASP A 147 -20.68 9.93 -7.22
C ASP A 147 -20.06 9.34 -5.94
N ILE A 148 -18.74 9.33 -5.83
CA ILE A 148 -18.01 8.93 -4.62
C ILE A 148 -18.30 9.90 -3.48
N ARG A 149 -18.27 11.21 -3.76
CA ARG A 149 -18.56 12.24 -2.76
C ARG A 149 -19.98 12.10 -2.22
N ASP A 150 -20.96 11.90 -3.09
CA ASP A 150 -22.36 11.77 -2.71
C ASP A 150 -22.59 10.54 -1.82
N ILE A 151 -22.01 9.38 -2.18
CA ILE A 151 -22.08 8.16 -1.37
C ILE A 151 -21.46 8.37 0.02
N LEU A 152 -20.25 8.94 0.08
CA LEU A 152 -19.58 9.18 1.36
C LEU A 152 -20.35 10.18 2.23
N MET A 153 -20.95 11.21 1.62
CA MET A 153 -21.80 12.16 2.33
C MET A 153 -23.05 11.47 2.92
N GLU A 154 -23.70 10.58 2.18
CA GLU A 154 -24.81 9.75 2.69
C GLU A 154 -24.37 8.84 3.84
N GLU A 155 -23.13 8.37 3.84
CA GLU A 155 -22.52 7.60 4.94
C GLU A 155 -22.07 8.49 6.12
N GLY A 156 -22.25 9.81 6.06
CA GLY A 156 -21.90 10.77 7.10
C GLY A 156 -20.44 11.24 7.06
N VAL A 157 -19.79 11.13 5.91
CA VAL A 157 -18.40 11.55 5.69
C VAL A 157 -18.36 12.71 4.70
N ASP A 158 -18.12 13.92 5.22
CA ASP A 158 -17.76 15.07 4.38
C ASP A 158 -16.26 14.98 4.06
N LEU A 159 -15.95 14.42 2.88
CA LEU A 159 -14.58 14.16 2.45
C LEU A 159 -14.03 15.36 1.67
N GLU A 160 -13.02 16.03 2.26
CA GLU A 160 -12.22 17.03 1.56
C GLU A 160 -11.16 16.32 0.71
N GLY A 161 -11.02 16.68 -0.56
CA GLY A 161 -9.95 16.21 -1.44
C GLY A 161 -8.88 17.29 -1.60
N ARG A 162 -7.61 16.88 -1.54
CA ARG A 162 -6.44 17.72 -1.82
C ARG A 162 -5.45 17.00 -2.74
N PRO A 163 -4.62 17.75 -3.50
CA PRO A 163 -3.55 17.17 -4.27
C PRO A 163 -2.63 16.28 -3.42
N TYR A 164 -2.22 15.15 -3.98
CA TYR A 164 -1.37 14.18 -3.29
C TYR A 164 -0.11 14.79 -2.71
N GLU A 165 0.53 15.70 -3.46
CA GLU A 165 1.80 16.32 -3.09
C GLU A 165 1.69 17.32 -1.92
N GLU A 166 0.49 17.75 -1.56
CA GLU A 166 0.28 18.73 -0.49
C GLU A 166 0.33 18.13 0.92
N ILE A 167 0.52 16.82 1.06
CA ILE A 167 0.46 16.15 2.37
C ILE A 167 1.45 16.73 3.39
N THR A 168 2.70 16.97 3.01
CA THR A 168 3.73 17.48 3.92
C THR A 168 3.44 18.90 4.37
N ASP A 169 3.00 19.76 3.46
CA ASP A 169 2.62 21.13 3.77
C ASP A 169 1.40 21.19 4.68
N ALA A 170 0.40 20.34 4.39
CA ALA A 170 -0.79 20.21 5.21
C ALA A 170 -0.49 19.71 6.63
N LEU A 171 0.38 18.71 6.78
CA LEU A 171 0.80 18.22 8.10
C LEU A 171 1.59 19.27 8.87
N THR A 172 2.50 19.99 8.23
CA THR A 172 3.23 21.11 8.85
C THR A 172 2.27 22.21 9.33
N LYS A 173 1.22 22.50 8.53
CA LYS A 173 0.18 23.46 8.93
C LYS A 173 -0.61 22.97 10.13
N ILE A 174 -1.08 21.70 10.12
CA ILE A 174 -1.80 21.09 11.24
C ILE A 174 -0.93 21.12 12.50
N ALA A 175 0.35 20.75 12.39
CA ALA A 175 1.28 20.76 13.50
C ALA A 175 1.42 22.18 14.11
N ARG A 176 1.50 23.20 13.27
CA ARG A 176 1.55 24.61 13.70
C ARG A 176 0.28 25.03 14.42
N GLU A 177 -0.89 24.77 13.83
CA GLU A 177 -2.18 25.09 14.42
C GLU A 177 -2.39 24.41 15.78
N LEU A 178 -2.01 23.14 15.93
CA LEU A 178 -2.08 22.42 17.18
C LEU A 178 -1.10 22.98 18.23
N SER A 179 0.07 23.43 17.81
CA SER A 179 1.07 24.03 18.72
C SER A 179 0.67 25.42 19.21
N GLU A 180 -0.08 26.19 18.41
CA GLU A 180 -0.47 27.57 18.72
C GLU A 180 -1.78 27.66 19.54
N ASN A 181 -2.72 26.72 19.33
CA ASN A 181 -4.09 26.84 19.82
C ASN A 181 -4.36 26.08 21.13
N GLY A 182 -3.37 25.53 21.81
CA GLY A 182 -3.65 24.62 22.91
C GLY A 182 -3.00 24.94 24.24
N ASP A 183 -3.86 25.03 25.30
CA ASP A 183 -3.47 24.90 26.70
C ASP A 183 -3.20 23.42 27.10
N GLY A 184 -3.27 22.46 26.13
CA GLY A 184 -3.12 21.02 26.33
C GLY A 184 -1.99 20.40 25.52
N GLU A 185 -1.63 19.16 25.88
CA GLU A 185 -0.73 18.34 25.08
C GLU A 185 -1.47 17.84 23.84
N HIS A 186 -1.16 18.42 22.69
CA HIS A 186 -1.64 17.94 21.40
C HIS A 186 -0.65 16.93 20.82
N SER A 187 -1.17 15.87 20.22
CA SER A 187 -0.36 14.85 19.57
C SER A 187 -0.97 14.40 18.24
N ILE A 188 -0.12 13.91 17.37
CA ILE A 188 -0.50 13.32 16.09
C ILE A 188 -0.14 11.83 16.13
N TRP A 189 -1.06 10.97 15.70
CA TRP A 189 -0.84 9.54 15.59
C TRP A 189 -0.49 9.17 14.15
N LEU A 190 0.64 8.49 13.97
CA LEU A 190 1.06 7.92 12.69
C LEU A 190 1.86 6.64 12.91
N SER A 191 1.91 5.78 11.88
CA SER A 191 2.69 4.54 11.92
C SER A 191 4.20 4.83 11.87
N ASN A 192 5.01 3.99 12.54
CA ASN A 192 6.47 3.98 12.40
C ASN A 192 6.93 3.65 10.97
N GLU A 193 6.08 2.99 10.19
CA GLU A 193 6.31 2.69 8.77
C GLU A 193 6.06 3.90 7.84
N ALA A 194 5.53 5.00 8.38
CA ALA A 194 5.46 6.24 7.63
C ALA A 194 6.87 6.75 7.29
N SER A 195 7.00 7.41 6.14
CA SER A 195 8.29 7.94 5.71
C SER A 195 8.80 9.01 6.69
N GLU A 196 10.11 9.16 6.75
CA GLU A 196 10.76 10.21 7.55
C GLU A 196 10.25 11.62 7.20
N ALA A 197 9.95 11.87 5.91
CA ALA A 197 9.38 13.15 5.46
C ALA A 197 8.02 13.42 6.12
N ILE A 198 7.12 12.45 6.13
CA ILE A 198 5.81 12.55 6.79
C ILE A 198 5.97 12.76 8.30
N HIS A 199 6.92 12.03 8.90
CA HIS A 199 7.20 12.14 10.33
C HIS A 199 7.67 13.54 10.73
N ARG A 200 8.60 14.13 9.97
CA ARG A 200 9.11 15.49 10.17
C ARG A 200 8.02 16.54 10.00
N ALA A 201 7.22 16.42 8.93
CA ALA A 201 6.11 17.33 8.69
C ALA A 201 5.08 17.28 9.83
N ALA A 202 4.72 16.08 10.31
CA ALA A 202 3.78 15.90 11.41
C ALA A 202 4.33 16.38 12.76
N SER A 203 5.65 16.30 12.99
CA SER A 203 6.28 16.82 14.21
C SER A 203 6.45 18.34 14.20
N GLY A 204 6.33 18.98 13.04
CA GLY A 204 6.67 20.39 12.86
C GLY A 204 8.15 20.68 13.07
N GLU A 205 9.04 19.70 12.84
CA GLU A 205 10.49 19.85 13.03
C GLU A 205 11.04 20.98 12.16
N GLY A 206 11.70 21.94 12.78
CA GLY A 206 12.27 23.12 12.14
C GLY A 206 11.34 24.35 12.06
N ASP A 207 10.02 24.17 12.15
CA ASP A 207 9.03 25.27 12.02
C ASP A 207 8.42 25.70 13.35
N LEU A 208 8.45 24.82 14.36
CA LEU A 208 7.84 25.07 15.67
C LEU A 208 8.90 25.37 16.74
N LYS A 209 8.56 26.25 17.68
CA LYS A 209 9.39 26.48 18.88
C LYS A 209 9.48 25.23 19.77
N LYS A 210 8.45 24.41 19.77
CA LYS A 210 8.40 23.10 20.41
C LYS A 210 7.82 22.11 19.40
N PRO A 211 8.53 21.01 19.04
CA PRO A 211 7.97 19.93 18.22
C PRO A 211 6.75 19.34 18.92
N LEU A 212 5.76 18.93 18.14
CA LEU A 212 4.61 18.19 18.66
C LEU A 212 5.02 16.79 19.10
N ASN A 213 4.33 16.29 20.12
CA ASN A 213 4.45 14.90 20.51
C ASN A 213 3.79 14.02 19.43
N LEU A 214 4.52 13.00 18.97
CA LEU A 214 4.00 12.03 18.03
C LEU A 214 3.75 10.68 18.72
N VAL A 215 2.55 10.15 18.55
CA VAL A 215 2.22 8.77 18.91
C VAL A 215 2.61 7.89 17.73
N SER A 216 3.80 7.30 17.81
CA SER A 216 4.35 6.45 16.75
C SER A 216 4.10 4.99 17.12
N GLU A 217 2.96 4.46 16.72
CA GLU A 217 2.51 3.10 17.00
C GLU A 217 1.84 2.50 15.77
N MET A 218 1.59 1.18 15.81
CA MET A 218 0.80 0.50 14.78
C MET A 218 -0.50 1.27 14.50
N SER A 219 -0.83 1.40 13.23
CA SER A 219 -2.07 2.04 12.81
C SER A 219 -3.29 1.34 13.42
N PRO A 220 -4.27 2.08 13.96
CA PRO A 220 -5.52 1.48 14.44
C PRO A 220 -6.32 0.82 13.33
N VAL A 221 -6.08 1.20 12.07
CA VAL A 221 -6.71 0.61 10.89
C VAL A 221 -6.16 -0.78 10.60
N ALA A 222 -4.83 -1.00 10.77
CA ALA A 222 -4.21 -2.31 10.59
C ALA A 222 -4.91 -3.38 11.42
N LEU A 223 -5.16 -3.10 12.70
CA LEU A 223 -5.85 -4.02 13.61
C LEU A 223 -7.32 -4.20 13.22
N ALA A 224 -8.03 -3.12 12.87
CA ALA A 224 -9.42 -3.18 12.44
C ALA A 224 -9.60 -4.01 11.15
N LYS A 225 -8.66 -3.92 10.22
CA LYS A 225 -8.61 -4.69 8.98
C LYS A 225 -8.20 -6.16 9.21
N LEU A 226 -7.35 -6.41 10.20
CA LEU A 226 -6.92 -7.77 10.57
C LEU A 226 -8.09 -8.62 11.07
N VAL A 227 -8.97 -8.05 11.90
CA VAL A 227 -10.14 -8.73 12.48
C VAL A 227 -11.36 -8.49 11.59
N LYS A 228 -11.63 -9.45 10.69
CA LYS A 228 -12.70 -9.37 9.71
C LYS A 228 -14.08 -9.47 10.37
N ASN A 229 -15.02 -8.64 9.91
CA ASN A 229 -16.43 -8.76 10.31
C ASN A 229 -17.12 -9.96 9.61
N SER A 230 -18.38 -10.24 9.96
CA SER A 230 -19.13 -11.38 9.44
C SER A 230 -19.34 -11.33 7.92
N VAL A 231 -19.51 -10.13 7.34
CA VAL A 231 -19.70 -9.95 5.90
C VAL A 231 -18.40 -10.22 5.16
N GLU A 232 -17.28 -9.65 5.63
CA GLU A 232 -15.94 -9.91 5.09
C GLU A 232 -15.57 -11.39 5.17
N LEU A 233 -15.87 -12.08 6.30
CA LEU A 233 -15.64 -13.53 6.45
C LEU A 233 -16.44 -14.34 5.45
N GLU A 234 -17.72 -14.00 5.22
CA GLU A 234 -18.53 -14.67 4.23
C GLU A 234 -18.02 -14.38 2.81
N GLY A 235 -17.60 -13.17 2.52
CA GLY A 235 -16.93 -12.81 1.27
C GLY A 235 -15.71 -13.71 1.00
N PHE A 236 -14.85 -13.91 2.01
CA PHE A 236 -13.71 -14.83 1.92
C PHE A 236 -14.13 -16.27 1.61
N ARG A 237 -15.14 -16.81 2.31
CA ARG A 237 -15.62 -18.17 2.04
C ARG A 237 -16.11 -18.32 0.60
N GLN A 238 -16.91 -17.37 0.14
CA GLN A 238 -17.51 -17.42 -1.18
C GLN A 238 -16.48 -17.22 -2.30
N CYS A 239 -15.50 -16.33 -2.15
CA CYS A 239 -14.47 -16.17 -3.15
C CYS A 239 -13.55 -17.40 -3.25
N HIS A 240 -13.24 -18.06 -2.13
CA HIS A 240 -12.45 -19.30 -2.16
C HIS A 240 -13.18 -20.46 -2.83
N ILE A 241 -14.52 -20.54 -2.70
CA ILE A 241 -15.31 -21.54 -3.43
C ILE A 241 -15.22 -21.29 -4.93
N ARG A 242 -15.43 -20.04 -5.39
CA ARG A 242 -15.35 -19.67 -6.81
C ARG A 242 -13.95 -19.89 -7.38
N ASP A 243 -12.93 -19.38 -6.68
CA ASP A 243 -11.53 -19.53 -7.13
C ASP A 243 -11.14 -21.02 -7.15
N GLY A 244 -11.59 -21.80 -6.16
CA GLY A 244 -11.39 -23.24 -6.12
C GLY A 244 -12.00 -23.96 -7.33
N VAL A 245 -13.19 -23.54 -7.80
CA VAL A 245 -13.81 -24.06 -9.02
C VAL A 245 -12.93 -23.77 -10.23
N ALA A 246 -12.43 -22.54 -10.38
CA ALA A 246 -11.52 -22.17 -11.47
C ALA A 246 -10.24 -23.02 -11.48
N VAL A 247 -9.65 -23.23 -10.31
CA VAL A 247 -8.41 -24.03 -10.14
C VAL A 247 -8.70 -25.53 -10.45
N VAL A 248 -9.81 -26.11 -10.00
CA VAL A 248 -10.16 -27.50 -10.30
C VAL A 248 -10.41 -27.69 -11.80
N ARG A 249 -11.12 -26.76 -12.45
CA ARG A 249 -11.34 -26.76 -13.90
C ARG A 249 -10.01 -26.68 -14.66
N PHE A 250 -9.09 -25.84 -14.18
CA PHE A 250 -7.76 -25.71 -14.77
C PHE A 250 -6.97 -27.02 -14.68
N PHE A 251 -6.90 -27.68 -13.52
CA PHE A 251 -6.17 -28.94 -13.40
C PHE A 251 -6.78 -30.05 -14.24
N LYS A 252 -8.12 -30.11 -14.33
CA LYS A 252 -8.79 -31.05 -15.24
C LYS A 252 -8.42 -30.79 -16.69
N TRP A 253 -8.43 -29.53 -17.10
CA TRP A 253 -8.04 -29.14 -18.47
C TRP A 253 -6.57 -29.50 -18.74
N LEU A 254 -5.65 -29.16 -17.83
CA LEU A 254 -4.22 -29.44 -17.99
C LEU A 254 -3.94 -30.94 -18.12
N HIS A 255 -4.58 -31.74 -17.26
CA HIS A 255 -4.50 -33.22 -17.33
C HIS A 255 -4.96 -33.73 -18.69
N ASP A 256 -6.11 -33.29 -19.19
CA ASP A 256 -6.66 -33.72 -20.49
C ASP A 256 -5.75 -33.34 -21.66
N GLN A 257 -5.11 -32.15 -21.63
CA GLN A 257 -4.18 -31.75 -22.66
C GLN A 257 -2.93 -32.65 -22.67
N ILE A 258 -2.34 -32.88 -21.52
CA ILE A 258 -1.13 -33.72 -21.41
C ILE A 258 -1.41 -35.16 -21.79
N ASP A 259 -2.50 -35.77 -21.32
CA ASP A 259 -2.93 -37.12 -21.66
C ASP A 259 -3.27 -37.27 -23.14
N GLY A 260 -3.83 -36.22 -23.73
CA GLY A 260 -4.11 -36.14 -25.18
C GLY A 260 -2.88 -35.88 -26.05
N GLY A 261 -1.69 -35.73 -25.44
CA GLY A 261 -0.43 -35.47 -26.15
C GLY A 261 -0.29 -34.03 -26.65
N THR A 262 -1.09 -33.09 -26.14
CA THR A 262 -0.99 -31.68 -26.50
C THR A 262 0.10 -31.01 -25.66
N ALA A 263 1.08 -30.37 -26.30
CA ALA A 263 2.09 -29.57 -25.63
C ALA A 263 1.46 -28.32 -24.99
N VAL A 264 1.66 -28.13 -23.70
CA VAL A 264 1.22 -26.94 -22.94
C VAL A 264 2.44 -26.32 -22.29
N THR A 265 2.67 -25.03 -22.56
CA THR A 265 3.75 -24.28 -21.91
C THR A 265 3.30 -23.71 -20.58
N GLU A 266 4.27 -23.32 -19.72
CA GLU A 266 4.00 -22.67 -18.43
C GLU A 266 3.16 -21.39 -18.59
N VAL A 267 3.46 -20.57 -19.60
CA VAL A 267 2.70 -19.35 -19.90
C VAL A 267 1.28 -19.67 -20.34
N GLN A 268 1.09 -20.68 -21.21
CA GLN A 268 -0.26 -21.09 -21.62
C GLN A 268 -1.08 -21.62 -20.44
N ALA A 269 -0.43 -22.32 -19.50
CA ALA A 269 -1.08 -22.78 -18.29
C ALA A 269 -1.54 -21.59 -17.41
N ALA A 270 -0.69 -20.57 -17.21
CA ALA A 270 -1.06 -19.36 -16.47
C ALA A 270 -2.23 -18.61 -17.14
N ASP A 271 -2.16 -18.43 -18.47
CA ASP A 271 -3.20 -17.75 -19.23
C ASP A 271 -4.54 -18.50 -19.16
N LYS A 272 -4.50 -19.84 -19.23
CA LYS A 272 -5.70 -20.66 -19.14
C LYS A 272 -6.37 -20.61 -17.77
N LEU A 273 -5.60 -20.61 -16.70
CA LEU A 273 -6.13 -20.42 -15.35
C LEU A 273 -6.79 -19.05 -15.22
N LEU A 274 -6.18 -18.01 -15.75
CA LEU A 274 -6.77 -16.67 -15.77
C LEU A 274 -8.09 -16.62 -16.57
N GLU A 275 -8.21 -17.36 -17.68
CA GLU A 275 -9.47 -17.48 -18.43
C GLU A 275 -10.57 -18.09 -17.54
N PHE A 276 -10.31 -19.19 -16.85
CA PHE A 276 -11.30 -19.81 -15.95
C PHE A 276 -11.70 -18.88 -14.80
N ARG A 277 -10.75 -18.13 -14.21
CA ARG A 277 -11.05 -17.12 -13.19
C ARG A 277 -11.94 -15.99 -13.71
N LYS A 278 -11.72 -15.52 -14.95
CA LYS A 278 -12.54 -14.47 -15.58
C LYS A 278 -14.01 -14.87 -15.77
N GLU A 279 -14.31 -16.16 -15.83
CA GLU A 279 -15.69 -16.65 -15.89
C GLU A 279 -16.39 -16.63 -14.53
N GLU A 280 -15.62 -16.54 -13.44
CA GLU A 280 -16.19 -16.54 -12.09
C GLU A 280 -16.80 -15.18 -11.72
N LYS A 281 -17.96 -15.24 -11.07
CA LYS A 281 -18.68 -14.03 -10.64
C LYS A 281 -17.85 -13.23 -9.64
N TYR A 282 -17.80 -11.90 -9.84
CA TYR A 282 -17.07 -10.94 -9.01
C TYR A 282 -15.55 -10.98 -9.12
N PHE A 283 -14.98 -11.72 -10.06
CA PHE A 283 -13.55 -11.67 -10.32
C PHE A 283 -13.13 -10.27 -10.81
N MET A 284 -12.09 -9.71 -10.19
CA MET A 284 -11.60 -8.35 -10.48
C MET A 284 -10.23 -8.36 -11.16
N GLY A 285 -9.47 -9.44 -11.04
CA GLY A 285 -8.13 -9.56 -11.60
C GLY A 285 -7.28 -10.54 -10.80
N PRO A 286 -6.09 -10.90 -11.27
CA PRO A 286 -5.13 -11.69 -10.48
C PRO A 286 -4.63 -10.87 -9.28
N SER A 287 -4.30 -11.54 -8.18
CA SER A 287 -3.72 -10.91 -6.99
C SER A 287 -2.20 -10.80 -7.03
N PHE A 288 -1.58 -11.49 -7.97
CA PHE A 288 -0.17 -11.42 -8.36
C PHE A 288 0.02 -12.15 -9.70
N GLU A 289 1.19 -12.02 -10.31
CA GLU A 289 1.50 -12.77 -11.53
C GLU A 289 1.58 -14.26 -11.21
N THR A 290 0.81 -15.07 -11.94
CA THR A 290 0.77 -16.53 -11.75
C THR A 290 2.14 -17.15 -11.99
N ILE A 291 2.60 -18.00 -11.09
CA ILE A 291 3.89 -18.70 -11.14
C ILE A 291 3.64 -20.18 -11.44
N PRO A 292 3.72 -20.62 -12.72
CA PRO A 292 3.57 -22.02 -13.12
C PRO A 292 4.95 -22.63 -13.37
N GLY A 293 5.59 -23.22 -12.38
CA GLY A 293 6.92 -23.82 -12.49
C GLY A 293 6.87 -25.32 -12.77
N ALA A 294 7.31 -25.76 -13.95
CA ALA A 294 7.40 -27.17 -14.33
C ALA A 294 8.82 -27.74 -14.12
N GLY A 295 8.93 -28.93 -13.53
CA GLY A 295 10.18 -29.62 -13.27
C GLY A 295 11.17 -28.76 -12.46
N GLU A 296 12.39 -28.53 -12.98
CA GLU A 296 13.42 -27.73 -12.31
C GLU A 296 13.03 -26.27 -12.08
N ASN A 297 12.13 -25.68 -12.89
CA ASN A 297 11.66 -24.30 -12.71
C ASN A 297 10.88 -24.12 -11.41
N GLY A 298 10.22 -25.18 -10.93
CA GLY A 298 9.53 -25.16 -9.64
C GLY A 298 10.46 -25.03 -8.41
N ALA A 299 11.78 -25.19 -8.59
CA ALA A 299 12.78 -25.01 -7.53
C ALA A 299 13.43 -23.61 -7.54
N ILE A 300 13.13 -22.77 -8.53
CA ILE A 300 13.72 -21.43 -8.65
C ILE A 300 12.92 -20.46 -7.79
N ILE A 301 13.60 -19.82 -6.83
CA ILE A 301 12.99 -18.79 -5.99
C ILE A 301 12.63 -17.58 -6.85
N HIS A 302 11.41 -17.05 -6.69
CA HIS A 302 10.86 -15.94 -7.50
C HIS A 302 10.83 -16.24 -9.00
N TYR A 303 10.57 -17.50 -9.38
CA TYR A 303 10.42 -17.87 -10.78
C TYR A 303 9.30 -17.08 -11.45
N SER A 304 9.57 -16.62 -12.66
CA SER A 304 8.56 -16.04 -13.56
C SER A 304 8.87 -16.50 -14.99
N PRO A 305 7.92 -17.17 -15.66
CA PRO A 305 8.14 -17.62 -17.03
C PRO A 305 8.25 -16.44 -17.98
N SER A 306 9.27 -16.42 -18.84
CA SER A 306 9.41 -15.37 -19.87
C SER A 306 8.35 -15.51 -20.94
N ARG A 307 7.65 -14.41 -21.24
CA ARG A 307 6.69 -14.37 -22.36
C ARG A 307 7.36 -14.16 -23.72
N ASP A 308 8.56 -13.58 -23.73
CA ASP A 308 9.30 -13.20 -24.94
C ASP A 308 10.43 -14.17 -25.30
N GLY A 309 10.62 -15.26 -24.53
CA GLY A 309 11.69 -16.22 -24.70
C GLY A 309 11.22 -17.65 -24.96
N PRO A 310 12.17 -18.62 -24.96
CA PRO A 310 11.83 -20.03 -25.02
C PRO A 310 10.92 -20.42 -23.86
N GLN A 311 9.82 -21.08 -24.17
CA GLN A 311 8.83 -21.53 -23.21
C GLN A 311 9.09 -22.98 -22.84
N ARG A 312 9.09 -23.28 -21.50
CA ARG A 312 9.13 -24.68 -21.06
C ARG A 312 7.75 -25.32 -21.22
N GLU A 313 7.75 -26.53 -21.78
CA GLU A 313 6.56 -27.40 -21.84
C GLU A 313 6.41 -28.19 -20.54
N ILE A 314 5.18 -28.34 -20.11
CA ILE A 314 4.80 -29.16 -18.93
C ILE A 314 4.66 -30.60 -19.42
N ARG A 315 5.37 -31.54 -18.82
CA ARG A 315 5.36 -32.97 -19.19
C ARG A 315 4.68 -33.81 -18.13
N ALA A 316 4.15 -34.95 -18.51
CA ALA A 316 3.43 -35.86 -17.63
C ALA A 316 4.22 -36.29 -16.37
N ASN A 317 5.54 -36.34 -16.46
CA ASN A 317 6.43 -36.73 -15.36
C ASN A 317 7.06 -35.56 -14.62
N ASP A 318 6.71 -34.32 -14.98
CA ASP A 318 7.20 -33.15 -14.27
C ASP A 318 6.45 -32.97 -12.93
N MET A 319 7.18 -32.58 -11.88
CA MET A 319 6.56 -31.88 -10.76
C MET A 319 6.08 -30.52 -11.27
N PHE A 320 4.83 -30.17 -11.00
CA PHE A 320 4.25 -28.90 -11.39
C PHE A 320 3.90 -28.07 -10.16
N LEU A 321 4.60 -26.95 -9.97
CA LEU A 321 4.29 -25.93 -8.97
C LEU A 321 3.34 -24.93 -9.58
N LEU A 322 2.28 -24.59 -8.86
CA LEU A 322 1.37 -23.53 -9.24
C LEU A 322 1.14 -22.62 -8.04
N ASP A 323 1.64 -21.39 -8.13
CA ASP A 323 1.31 -20.32 -7.19
C ASP A 323 0.49 -19.24 -7.90
N SER A 324 -0.72 -18.99 -7.40
CA SER A 324 -1.67 -18.10 -8.07
C SER A 324 -2.77 -17.64 -7.13
N GLY A 325 -3.35 -16.48 -7.42
CA GLY A 325 -4.48 -15.96 -6.66
C GLY A 325 -5.34 -15.00 -7.47
N GLY A 326 -6.55 -14.76 -7.00
CA GLY A 326 -7.51 -13.83 -7.60
C GLY A 326 -8.02 -12.79 -6.62
N GLN A 327 -8.25 -11.57 -7.11
CA GLN A 327 -9.00 -10.53 -6.43
C GLN A 327 -10.48 -10.66 -6.77
N TYR A 328 -11.33 -10.57 -5.78
CA TYR A 328 -12.79 -10.63 -5.89
C TYR A 328 -13.43 -9.45 -5.15
N LYS A 329 -14.67 -9.10 -5.55
CA LYS A 329 -15.50 -8.17 -4.75
C LYS A 329 -15.95 -8.83 -3.46
#